data_f0accca2d8058ac31db45edc617208ac
#
_entry.id   f0accca2d8058ac31db45edc617208ac
#
_cell.length_a   1.000
_cell.length_b   1.000
_cell.length_c   1.000
_cell.angle_alpha   90.00
_cell.angle_beta   90.00
_cell.angle_gamma   90.00
#
_symmetry.space_group_name_H-M   'P 1'
#
loop_
_entity.id
_entity.type
_entity.pdbx_description
1 polymer ?
#
loop_
_entity_poly.entity_id
_entity_poly.type
_entity_poly.pdbx_seq_one_letter_code
_entity_poly.pdbx_strand_id
1 'polypeptide(L)'
;MTEEEEEKIEIIKELCRKKPDYMMAFRDIVRLEKGEREMPKWSGYSMYDVRGMTVWLLGRLRQEGILKCTYESNKGKWFRLADDIKPEDIERAIQEVEEEQQKKDTLEVGGEARVYTDEEVVIPEDLFSVIYDHDDIKTIFQMSLRSDTPVHVLLIGKPACAKSLFLSELARLPGSLYALGGTSTKAGIRDIIASGVRYLIIDELDKIDNAGDLSALLEWMESGTLSILQARKYILVQHPGWVFSACNRTDKIPEELLSRFVKMYIPEYTDEELKGVIKKILTEREKKTEEEAEIIADIVIGYLGSKDPRDAIKIARLSKSKDDIETVARIMKKYSEASVM
;
A
#
# COMPACT_ATOMS: atom_id res chain seq x y z
N MET A 1 43.14 -9.74 8.38
CA MET A 1 42.55 -8.47 8.86
C MET A 1 42.74 -8.43 10.38
N THR A 2 43.03 -7.27 10.91
CA THR A 2 43.02 -7.03 12.36
C THR A 2 41.57 -6.80 12.81
N GLU A 3 41.33 -6.93 14.11
CA GLU A 3 40.00 -6.70 14.70
C GLU A 3 39.48 -5.25 14.39
N GLU A 4 40.39 -4.31 14.36
CA GLU A 4 40.08 -2.88 14.02
C GLU A 4 39.74 -2.70 12.52
N GLU A 5 40.41 -3.44 11.62
CA GLU A 5 40.09 -3.45 10.19
C GLU A 5 38.70 -4.05 9.93
N GLU A 6 38.34 -5.12 10.64
CA GLU A 6 37.02 -5.77 10.54
C GLU A 6 35.89 -4.86 11.02
N GLU A 7 36.11 -4.13 12.11
CA GLU A 7 35.15 -3.16 12.64
C GLU A 7 34.88 -2.02 11.64
N LYS A 8 35.92 -1.48 11.01
CA LYS A 8 35.79 -0.44 9.99
C LYS A 8 35.03 -0.92 8.74
N ILE A 9 35.25 -2.16 8.30
CA ILE A 9 34.54 -2.77 7.20
C ILE A 9 33.07 -3.00 7.53
N GLU A 10 32.74 -3.41 8.76
CA GLU A 10 31.36 -3.58 9.17
C GLU A 10 30.61 -2.21 9.25
N ILE A 11 31.27 -1.15 9.65
CA ILE A 11 30.71 0.20 9.57
C ILE A 11 30.40 0.61 8.13
N ILE A 12 31.26 0.30 7.17
CA ILE A 12 31.01 0.55 5.75
C ILE A 12 29.76 -0.22 5.28
N LYS A 13 29.62 -1.50 5.65
CA LYS A 13 28.43 -2.31 5.33
C LYS A 13 27.18 -1.72 5.94
N GLU A 14 27.22 -1.30 7.20
CA GLU A 14 26.08 -0.65 7.88
C GLU A 14 25.64 0.61 7.18
N LEU A 15 26.59 1.47 6.77
CA LEU A 15 26.32 2.70 6.04
C LEU A 15 25.67 2.40 4.67
N CYS A 16 26.15 1.38 3.95
CA CYS A 16 25.59 0.94 2.68
C CYS A 16 24.17 0.37 2.83
N ARG A 17 23.90 -0.41 3.89
CA ARG A 17 22.55 -0.92 4.21
C ARG A 17 21.57 0.21 4.52
N LYS A 18 22.05 1.24 5.22
CA LYS A 18 21.21 2.38 5.66
C LYS A 18 20.82 3.30 4.51
N LYS A 19 21.66 3.47 3.51
CA LYS A 19 21.42 4.40 2.40
C LYS A 19 22.13 3.95 1.11
N PRO A 20 21.39 3.47 0.10
CA PRO A 20 21.97 2.97 -1.17
C PRO A 20 22.87 3.99 -1.89
N ASP A 21 22.58 5.30 -1.77
CA ASP A 21 23.40 6.36 -2.35
C ASP A 21 24.86 6.33 -1.84
N TYR A 22 25.10 5.82 -0.64
CA TYR A 22 26.44 5.72 -0.06
C TYR A 22 27.30 4.65 -0.75
N MET A 23 26.71 3.62 -1.35
CA MET A 23 27.44 2.66 -2.19
C MET A 23 28.08 3.36 -3.38
N MET A 24 27.41 4.36 -3.96
CA MET A 24 27.99 5.15 -5.05
C MET A 24 29.24 5.91 -4.59
N ALA A 25 29.22 6.47 -3.40
CA ALA A 25 30.38 7.18 -2.84
C ALA A 25 31.55 6.21 -2.60
N PHE A 26 31.31 5.04 -2.02
CA PHE A 26 32.36 4.04 -1.80
C PHE A 26 32.93 3.49 -3.11
N ARG A 27 32.11 3.27 -4.13
CA ARG A 27 32.58 2.86 -5.45
C ARG A 27 33.47 3.93 -6.12
N ASP A 28 33.12 5.21 -6.00
CA ASP A 28 33.93 6.29 -6.53
C ASP A 28 35.26 6.43 -5.76
N ILE A 29 35.25 6.24 -4.43
CA ILE A 29 36.46 6.18 -3.61
C ILE A 29 37.37 5.04 -4.08
N VAL A 30 36.84 3.83 -4.24
CA VAL A 30 37.61 2.66 -4.70
C VAL A 30 38.25 2.92 -6.07
N ARG A 31 37.50 3.50 -7.02
CA ARG A 31 38.02 3.83 -8.35
C ARG A 31 39.15 4.86 -8.33
N LEU A 32 39.05 5.83 -7.42
CA LEU A 32 40.10 6.83 -7.23
C LEU A 32 41.33 6.19 -6.61
N GLU A 33 41.18 5.34 -5.61
CA GLU A 33 42.31 4.68 -4.93
C GLU A 33 43.00 3.63 -5.81
N LYS A 34 42.27 2.93 -6.68
CA LYS A 34 42.84 1.98 -7.66
C LYS A 34 43.45 2.65 -8.89
N GLY A 35 43.32 3.97 -9.03
CA GLY A 35 43.82 4.70 -10.19
C GLY A 35 43.01 4.49 -11.47
N GLU A 36 41.80 3.96 -11.39
CA GLU A 36 40.84 3.81 -12.49
C GLU A 36 40.30 5.19 -12.93
N ARG A 37 40.40 6.17 -12.04
CA ARG A 37 40.08 7.55 -12.25
C ARG A 37 41.27 8.41 -11.80
N GLU A 38 41.58 9.46 -12.57
CA GLU A 38 42.66 10.38 -12.22
C GLU A 38 42.43 11.01 -10.83
N MET A 39 43.42 10.90 -9.96
CA MET A 39 43.36 11.47 -8.64
C MET A 39 43.30 12.98 -8.69
N PRO A 40 42.33 13.64 -8.05
CA PRO A 40 42.30 15.10 -8.00
C PRO A 40 43.53 15.70 -7.33
N LYS A 41 43.59 17.03 -7.26
CA LYS A 41 44.73 17.79 -6.73
C LYS A 41 45.15 17.29 -5.33
N TRP A 42 46.45 17.49 -5.03
CA TRP A 42 47.04 17.23 -3.70
C TRP A 42 47.08 15.74 -3.28
N SER A 43 47.14 14.85 -4.24
CA SER A 43 47.18 13.40 -4.01
C SER A 43 46.05 12.89 -3.12
N GLY A 44 44.85 13.50 -3.23
CA GLY A 44 43.64 13.15 -2.52
C GLY A 44 42.38 13.65 -3.21
N TYR A 45 41.23 13.35 -2.66
CA TYR A 45 39.92 13.78 -3.16
C TYR A 45 39.17 14.58 -2.10
N SER A 46 38.37 15.53 -2.53
CA SER A 46 37.42 16.29 -1.70
C SER A 46 36.02 15.68 -1.78
N MET A 47 35.09 16.19 -0.96
CA MET A 47 33.71 15.75 -1.03
C MET A 47 33.04 16.01 -2.40
N TYR A 48 33.55 16.96 -3.18
CA TYR A 48 33.00 17.29 -4.51
C TYR A 48 33.52 16.38 -5.62
N ASP A 49 34.58 15.65 -5.37
CA ASP A 49 35.19 14.71 -6.31
C ASP A 49 34.54 13.32 -6.28
N VAL A 50 33.77 13.04 -5.22
CA VAL A 50 33.16 11.72 -4.97
C VAL A 50 31.63 11.83 -5.06
N ARG A 51 31.03 11.15 -6.02
CA ARG A 51 29.57 11.14 -6.19
C ARG A 51 28.87 10.45 -5.01
N GLY A 52 27.79 11.06 -4.52
CA GLY A 52 27.07 10.54 -3.36
C GLY A 52 27.71 10.89 -2.00
N MET A 53 28.86 11.57 -1.98
CA MET A 53 29.47 12.04 -0.73
C MET A 53 28.66 13.20 -0.15
N THR A 54 28.24 13.07 1.09
CA THR A 54 27.58 14.13 1.85
C THR A 54 28.48 14.63 2.97
N VAL A 55 28.22 15.83 3.49
CA VAL A 55 28.97 16.39 4.63
C VAL A 55 28.88 15.44 5.84
N TRP A 56 27.72 14.85 6.07
CA TRP A 56 27.50 13.90 7.15
C TRP A 56 28.32 12.61 6.95
N LEU A 57 28.28 12.02 5.73
CA LEU A 57 29.03 10.81 5.42
C LEU A 57 30.53 11.05 5.58
N LEU A 58 31.04 12.14 5.02
CA LEU A 58 32.45 12.52 5.15
C LEU A 58 32.86 12.67 6.64
N GLY A 59 32.00 13.33 7.43
CA GLY A 59 32.23 13.48 8.87
C GLY A 59 32.31 12.15 9.58
N ARG A 60 31.39 11.22 9.27
CA ARG A 60 31.34 9.87 9.85
C ARG A 60 32.57 9.05 9.48
N LEU A 61 32.93 9.02 8.19
CA LEU A 61 34.10 8.27 7.69
C LEU A 61 35.44 8.76 8.31
N ARG A 62 35.52 10.05 8.62
CA ARG A 62 36.68 10.62 9.34
C ARG A 62 36.68 10.24 10.82
N GLN A 63 35.53 10.29 11.47
CA GLN A 63 35.38 9.95 12.88
C GLN A 63 35.73 8.49 13.14
N GLU A 64 35.36 7.60 12.23
CA GLU A 64 35.66 6.17 12.31
C GLU A 64 37.05 5.80 11.76
N GLY A 65 37.86 6.79 11.39
CA GLY A 65 39.20 6.56 10.89
C GLY A 65 39.27 5.81 9.54
N ILE A 66 38.18 5.83 8.77
CA ILE A 66 38.12 5.22 7.42
C ILE A 66 38.78 6.13 6.38
N LEU A 67 38.61 7.44 6.54
CA LEU A 67 39.28 8.45 5.72
C LEU A 67 40.26 9.28 6.54
N LYS A 68 41.47 9.44 6.02
CA LYS A 68 42.48 10.33 6.57
C LYS A 68 42.61 11.62 5.73
N CYS A 69 42.81 12.75 6.38
CA CYS A 69 43.09 14.00 5.71
C CYS A 69 44.54 14.03 5.22
N THR A 70 44.75 14.16 3.92
CA THR A 70 46.09 14.25 3.32
C THR A 70 46.57 15.66 3.13
N TYR A 71 45.63 16.58 2.95
CA TYR A 71 45.97 18.00 2.76
C TYR A 71 44.82 18.90 3.24
N GLU A 72 45.17 20.01 3.88
CA GLU A 72 44.24 21.03 4.33
C GLU A 72 44.72 22.41 3.95
N SER A 73 43.84 23.26 3.44
CA SER A 73 44.10 24.64 3.11
C SER A 73 42.82 25.48 3.27
N ASN A 74 43.00 26.83 3.11
CA ASN A 74 41.84 27.74 3.11
C ASN A 74 40.83 27.46 1.95
N LYS A 75 41.18 26.62 0.97
CA LYS A 75 40.35 26.25 -0.17
C LYS A 75 39.62 24.94 -0.01
N GLY A 76 39.91 24.18 1.07
CA GLY A 76 39.26 22.89 1.33
C GLY A 76 40.16 21.84 1.98
N LYS A 77 39.62 20.68 2.16
CA LYS A 77 40.31 19.50 2.72
C LYS A 77 40.25 18.35 1.71
N TRP A 78 41.36 17.62 1.59
CA TRP A 78 41.51 16.46 0.72
C TRP A 78 41.77 15.22 1.56
N PHE A 79 41.23 14.11 1.15
CA PHE A 79 41.19 12.87 1.91
C PHE A 79 41.68 11.70 1.07
N ARG A 80 42.08 10.65 1.73
CA ARG A 80 42.34 9.31 1.18
C ARG A 80 41.86 8.25 2.15
N LEU A 81 41.78 7.00 1.70
CA LEU A 81 41.57 5.88 2.59
C LEU A 81 42.69 5.80 3.63
N ALA A 82 42.35 5.36 4.83
CA ALA A 82 43.34 5.02 5.83
C ALA A 82 44.24 3.86 5.34
N ASP A 83 45.49 3.79 5.84
CA ASP A 83 46.47 2.83 5.33
C ASP A 83 46.13 1.37 5.66
N ASP A 84 45.28 1.16 6.63
CA ASP A 84 44.78 -0.12 7.09
C ASP A 84 43.55 -0.64 6.32
N ILE A 85 42.99 0.16 5.40
CA ILE A 85 41.83 -0.22 4.59
C ILE A 85 42.23 -0.32 3.13
N LYS A 86 42.03 -1.50 2.53
CA LYS A 86 42.28 -1.72 1.13
C LYS A 86 41.02 -1.50 0.29
N PRO A 87 41.16 -0.95 -0.94
CA PRO A 87 40.04 -0.79 -1.85
C PRO A 87 39.27 -2.08 -2.13
N GLU A 88 39.97 -3.22 -2.16
CA GLU A 88 39.39 -4.54 -2.40
C GLU A 88 38.44 -5.00 -1.27
N ASP A 89 38.73 -4.60 -0.04
CA ASP A 89 37.90 -4.94 1.11
C ASP A 89 36.59 -4.15 1.09
N ILE A 90 36.64 -2.89 0.64
CA ILE A 90 35.44 -2.08 0.41
C ILE A 90 34.59 -2.65 -0.73
N GLU A 91 35.20 -3.08 -1.83
CA GLU A 91 34.47 -3.75 -2.92
C GLU A 91 33.76 -5.00 -2.44
N ARG A 92 34.45 -5.84 -1.65
CA ARG A 92 33.86 -7.04 -1.07
C ARG A 92 32.69 -6.68 -0.14
N ALA A 93 32.86 -5.65 0.71
CA ALA A 93 31.80 -5.19 1.59
C ALA A 93 30.56 -4.69 0.82
N ILE A 94 30.75 -3.96 -0.26
CA ILE A 94 29.66 -3.52 -1.13
C ILE A 94 28.98 -4.73 -1.78
N GLN A 95 29.75 -5.67 -2.30
CA GLN A 95 29.22 -6.88 -2.94
C GLN A 95 28.43 -7.74 -1.97
N GLU A 96 28.92 -7.93 -0.75
CA GLU A 96 28.21 -8.68 0.29
C GLU A 96 26.87 -8.01 0.66
N VAL A 97 26.85 -6.67 0.80
CA VAL A 97 25.61 -5.91 1.05
C VAL A 97 24.66 -5.99 -0.14
N GLU A 98 25.16 -5.94 -1.38
CA GLU A 98 24.33 -6.14 -2.57
C GLU A 98 23.77 -7.55 -2.67
N GLU A 99 24.56 -8.57 -2.33
CA GLU A 99 24.10 -9.96 -2.25
C GLU A 99 23.11 -10.17 -1.11
N GLU A 100 23.33 -9.53 0.05
CA GLU A 100 22.37 -9.52 1.16
C GLU A 100 21.08 -8.80 0.78
N GLN A 101 21.18 -7.68 0.08
CA GLN A 101 20.01 -6.95 -0.44
C GLN A 101 19.33 -7.75 -1.55
N GLN A 102 20.09 -8.38 -2.45
CA GLN A 102 19.54 -9.31 -3.44
C GLN A 102 18.93 -10.54 -2.78
N LYS A 103 19.53 -11.08 -1.71
CA LYS A 103 18.93 -12.16 -0.90
C LYS A 103 17.72 -11.69 -0.10
N LYS A 104 17.73 -10.47 0.44
CA LYS A 104 16.54 -9.84 1.05
C LYS A 104 15.49 -9.51 0.00
N ASP A 105 15.87 -8.93 -1.11
CA ASP A 105 15.00 -8.69 -2.26
C ASP A 105 14.55 -10.01 -2.91
N THR A 106 15.36 -11.07 -2.86
CA THR A 106 15.00 -12.43 -3.29
C THR A 106 14.25 -13.17 -2.17
N LEU A 107 14.39 -12.78 -0.89
CA LEU A 107 13.56 -13.24 0.25
C LEU A 107 12.32 -12.34 0.48
N GLU A 108 12.33 -11.11 0.03
CA GLU A 108 11.13 -10.22 -0.05
C GLU A 108 10.41 -10.35 -1.41
N VAL A 109 11.10 -10.81 -2.47
CA VAL A 109 10.59 -11.26 -3.78
C VAL A 109 10.66 -12.80 -3.89
N GLY A 110 11.41 -13.46 -3.03
CA GLY A 110 11.36 -14.82 -2.55
C GLY A 110 10.60 -14.93 -1.22
N GLY A 111 9.66 -14.09 -0.97
CA GLY A 111 8.39 -14.68 -0.62
C GLY A 111 8.27 -15.71 -1.72
N GLU A 112 8.42 -17.01 -1.37
CA GLU A 112 8.01 -18.14 -2.18
C GLU A 112 6.97 -17.55 -3.10
N ALA A 113 7.20 -17.55 -4.44
CA ALA A 113 6.07 -17.47 -5.30
C ALA A 113 5.13 -18.39 -4.55
N ARG A 114 4.22 -17.81 -3.77
CA ARG A 114 3.18 -18.60 -3.17
C ARG A 114 2.52 -19.06 -4.43
N VAL A 115 3.09 -20.18 -4.91
CA VAL A 115 2.43 -21.04 -5.85
C VAL A 115 1.15 -21.18 -5.09
N TYR A 116 0.14 -20.43 -5.55
CA TYR A 116 -1.18 -20.65 -5.06
C TYR A 116 -1.35 -22.13 -5.26
N THR A 117 -1.07 -22.89 -4.23
CA THR A 117 -1.57 -24.24 -4.16
C THR A 117 -3.03 -24.03 -4.46
N ASP A 118 -3.57 -24.81 -5.40
CA ASP A 118 -4.99 -24.91 -5.67
C ASP A 118 -5.73 -25.42 -4.40
N GLU A 119 -5.36 -24.88 -3.24
CA GLU A 119 -6.11 -25.06 -2.01
C GLU A 119 -7.44 -24.39 -2.26
N GLU A 120 -8.44 -25.22 -2.33
CA GLU A 120 -9.84 -24.83 -2.43
C GLU A 120 -10.09 -23.69 -1.42
N VAL A 121 -10.29 -22.47 -1.92
CA VAL A 121 -10.57 -21.34 -1.05
C VAL A 121 -11.89 -21.60 -0.42
N VAL A 122 -11.88 -21.88 0.87
CA VAL A 122 -13.09 -22.01 1.65
C VAL A 122 -13.74 -20.63 1.75
N ILE A 123 -14.77 -20.42 0.95
CA ILE A 123 -15.59 -19.21 1.02
C ILE A 123 -16.45 -19.32 2.27
N PRO A 124 -16.39 -18.36 3.23
CA PRO A 124 -17.21 -18.39 4.41
C PRO A 124 -18.70 -18.47 4.07
N GLU A 125 -19.43 -19.37 4.71
CA GLU A 125 -20.88 -19.52 4.48
C GLU A 125 -21.66 -18.24 4.83
N ASP A 126 -21.15 -17.46 5.78
CA ASP A 126 -21.72 -16.20 6.23
C ASP A 126 -21.26 -14.99 5.40
N LEU A 127 -20.51 -15.21 4.30
CA LEU A 127 -20.05 -14.12 3.43
C LEU A 127 -21.25 -13.32 2.90
N PHE A 128 -21.23 -12.02 3.11
CA PHE A 128 -22.31 -11.07 2.83
C PHE A 128 -23.56 -11.19 3.73
N SER A 129 -23.53 -11.96 4.81
CA SER A 129 -24.68 -12.09 5.73
C SER A 129 -25.12 -10.75 6.32
N VAL A 130 -24.16 -9.84 6.58
CA VAL A 130 -24.40 -8.48 7.12
C VAL A 130 -25.04 -7.52 6.12
N ILE A 131 -25.08 -7.89 4.83
CA ILE A 131 -25.63 -7.04 3.77
C ILE A 131 -27.12 -7.33 3.64
N TYR A 132 -27.92 -6.29 3.86
CA TYR A 132 -29.36 -6.36 3.66
C TYR A 132 -29.67 -6.20 2.18
N ASP A 133 -30.57 -7.03 1.65
CA ASP A 133 -30.97 -7.05 0.24
C ASP A 133 -29.80 -7.29 -0.74
N HIS A 134 -29.95 -6.90 -2.03
CA HIS A 134 -28.95 -7.03 -3.09
C HIS A 134 -28.52 -8.48 -3.40
N ASP A 135 -29.42 -9.45 -3.31
CA ASP A 135 -29.11 -10.88 -3.48
C ASP A 135 -28.55 -11.21 -4.88
N ASP A 136 -28.95 -10.46 -5.91
CA ASP A 136 -28.39 -10.58 -7.26
C ASP A 136 -26.89 -10.22 -7.27
N ILE A 137 -26.50 -9.15 -6.56
CA ILE A 137 -25.10 -8.71 -6.46
C ILE A 137 -24.29 -9.74 -5.66
N LYS A 138 -24.83 -10.25 -4.54
CA LYS A 138 -24.20 -11.32 -3.77
C LYS A 138 -23.97 -12.56 -4.65
N THR A 139 -24.96 -12.92 -5.47
CA THR A 139 -24.86 -14.04 -6.39
C THR A 139 -23.74 -13.84 -7.41
N ILE A 140 -23.60 -12.66 -8.01
CA ILE A 140 -22.52 -12.35 -8.95
C ILE A 140 -21.15 -12.49 -8.27
N PHE A 141 -20.98 -11.99 -7.03
CA PHE A 141 -19.73 -12.18 -6.30
C PHE A 141 -19.44 -13.65 -6.02
N GLN A 142 -20.43 -14.42 -5.58
CA GLN A 142 -20.27 -15.85 -5.33
C GLN A 142 -19.93 -16.64 -6.61
N MET A 143 -20.52 -16.29 -7.74
CA MET A 143 -20.19 -16.88 -9.03
C MET A 143 -18.78 -16.51 -9.48
N SER A 144 -18.40 -15.24 -9.32
CA SER A 144 -17.05 -14.78 -9.61
C SER A 144 -16.00 -15.52 -8.76
N LEU A 145 -16.24 -15.67 -7.46
CA LEU A 145 -15.32 -16.36 -6.56
C LEU A 145 -15.16 -17.87 -6.85
N ARG A 146 -16.15 -18.48 -7.50
CA ARG A 146 -16.16 -19.90 -7.88
C ARG A 146 -15.72 -20.14 -9.32
N SER A 147 -15.43 -19.08 -10.08
CA SER A 147 -15.02 -19.23 -11.49
C SER A 147 -13.57 -19.72 -11.58
N ASP A 148 -13.31 -20.58 -12.57
CA ASP A 148 -11.96 -21.11 -12.85
C ASP A 148 -10.98 -20.03 -13.33
N THR A 149 -11.51 -18.94 -13.89
CA THR A 149 -10.75 -17.79 -14.35
C THR A 149 -11.26 -16.53 -13.67
N PRO A 150 -10.37 -15.55 -13.38
CA PRO A 150 -10.79 -14.32 -12.71
C PRO A 150 -11.89 -13.57 -13.44
N VAL A 151 -12.97 -13.28 -12.73
CA VAL A 151 -14.04 -12.39 -13.18
C VAL A 151 -14.04 -11.18 -12.24
N HIS A 152 -13.66 -10.02 -12.77
CA HIS A 152 -13.55 -8.81 -11.98
C HIS A 152 -14.90 -8.12 -11.85
N VAL A 153 -15.20 -7.55 -10.68
CA VAL A 153 -16.49 -6.90 -10.42
C VAL A 153 -16.28 -5.47 -9.93
N LEU A 154 -16.99 -4.53 -10.54
CA LEU A 154 -17.00 -3.12 -10.18
C LEU A 154 -18.39 -2.71 -9.69
N LEU A 155 -18.48 -2.27 -8.44
CA LEU A 155 -19.66 -1.67 -7.85
C LEU A 155 -19.70 -0.17 -8.14
N ILE A 156 -20.76 0.30 -8.76
CA ILE A 156 -20.95 1.71 -9.13
C ILE A 156 -22.19 2.23 -8.43
N GLY A 157 -22.09 3.34 -7.74
CA GLY A 157 -23.27 3.95 -7.10
C GLY A 157 -22.90 5.15 -6.23
N LYS A 158 -23.91 5.85 -5.75
CA LYS A 158 -23.71 7.01 -4.88
C LYS A 158 -23.07 6.62 -3.52
N PRO A 159 -22.55 7.58 -2.75
CA PRO A 159 -22.14 7.31 -1.37
C PRO A 159 -23.28 6.66 -0.56
N ALA A 160 -22.92 5.86 0.43
CA ALA A 160 -23.85 5.18 1.34
C ALA A 160 -24.70 4.04 0.74
N CYS A 161 -24.38 3.53 -0.46
CA CYS A 161 -25.06 2.41 -1.13
C CYS A 161 -24.40 1.04 -0.87
N ALA A 162 -23.96 0.73 0.32
CA ALA A 162 -23.33 -0.55 0.71
C ALA A 162 -22.05 -0.97 -0.03
N LYS A 163 -21.54 -0.24 -1.02
CA LYS A 163 -20.34 -0.64 -1.78
C LYS A 163 -19.16 -1.04 -0.91
N SER A 164 -18.74 -0.15 0.00
CA SER A 164 -17.63 -0.43 0.92
C SER A 164 -17.95 -1.59 1.88
N LEU A 165 -19.23 -1.87 2.14
CA LEU A 165 -19.64 -3.01 2.96
C LEU A 165 -19.40 -4.32 2.21
N PHE A 166 -19.77 -4.41 0.93
CA PHE A 166 -19.43 -5.54 0.07
C PHE A 166 -17.92 -5.78 0.03
N LEU A 167 -17.15 -4.71 -0.20
CA LEU A 167 -15.69 -4.81 -0.26
C LEU A 167 -15.08 -5.23 1.08
N SER A 168 -15.64 -4.79 2.20
CA SER A 168 -15.16 -5.20 3.54
C SER A 168 -15.46 -6.67 3.84
N GLU A 169 -16.54 -7.21 3.32
CA GLU A 169 -16.84 -8.65 3.43
C GLU A 169 -15.86 -9.48 2.57
N LEU A 170 -15.57 -9.04 1.35
CA LEU A 170 -14.56 -9.68 0.50
C LEU A 170 -13.16 -9.65 1.11
N ALA A 171 -12.85 -8.62 1.89
CA ALA A 171 -11.57 -8.53 2.60
C ALA A 171 -11.38 -9.59 3.70
N ARG A 172 -12.43 -10.34 4.06
CA ARG A 172 -12.36 -11.49 4.98
C ARG A 172 -11.80 -12.75 4.29
N LEU A 173 -11.75 -12.76 2.96
CA LEU A 173 -11.26 -13.91 2.19
C LEU A 173 -9.74 -14.09 2.39
N PRO A 174 -9.25 -15.33 2.51
CA PRO A 174 -7.81 -15.60 2.54
C PRO A 174 -7.12 -15.11 1.28
N GLY A 175 -5.97 -14.47 1.41
CA GLY A 175 -5.22 -13.90 0.29
C GLY A 175 -5.80 -12.62 -0.29
N SER A 176 -6.74 -11.98 0.43
CA SER A 176 -7.26 -10.67 0.06
C SER A 176 -6.36 -9.54 0.55
N LEU A 177 -6.34 -8.45 -0.21
CA LEU A 177 -5.71 -7.18 0.18
C LEU A 177 -6.65 -6.03 -0.15
N TYR A 178 -6.93 -5.18 0.84
CA TYR A 178 -7.79 -4.01 0.70
C TYR A 178 -6.97 -2.74 0.55
N ALA A 179 -7.24 -1.96 -0.50
CA ALA A 179 -6.60 -0.70 -0.81
C ALA A 179 -7.63 0.41 -1.02
N LEU A 180 -7.23 1.65 -0.74
CA LEU A 180 -8.02 2.85 -1.05
C LEU A 180 -7.45 3.52 -2.29
N GLY A 181 -8.28 3.83 -3.28
CA GLY A 181 -7.86 4.46 -4.53
C GLY A 181 -7.13 5.79 -4.31
N GLY A 182 -7.62 6.64 -3.41
CA GLY A 182 -7.02 7.94 -3.13
C GLY A 182 -5.61 7.92 -2.51
N THR A 183 -5.16 6.77 -2.02
CA THR A 183 -3.80 6.58 -1.49
C THR A 183 -2.96 5.60 -2.30
N SER A 184 -3.52 5.06 -3.38
CA SER A 184 -2.88 4.06 -4.23
C SER A 184 -2.03 4.72 -5.32
N THR A 185 -0.80 4.25 -5.47
CA THR A 185 0.12 4.66 -6.54
C THR A 185 0.45 3.49 -7.44
N LYS A 186 0.96 3.76 -8.65
CA LYS A 186 1.41 2.71 -9.59
C LYS A 186 2.42 1.76 -8.97
N ALA A 187 3.38 2.28 -8.21
CA ALA A 187 4.36 1.47 -7.51
C ALA A 187 3.69 0.57 -6.46
N GLY A 188 2.79 1.13 -5.63
CA GLY A 188 2.05 0.38 -4.63
C GLY A 188 1.17 -0.72 -5.22
N ILE A 189 0.45 -0.46 -6.32
CA ILE A 189 -0.35 -1.48 -7.02
C ILE A 189 0.54 -2.61 -7.57
N ARG A 190 1.70 -2.27 -8.16
CA ARG A 190 2.66 -3.26 -8.63
C ARG A 190 3.21 -4.14 -7.52
N ASP A 191 3.60 -3.52 -6.40
CA ASP A 191 4.15 -4.22 -5.24
C ASP A 191 3.11 -5.17 -4.63
N ILE A 192 1.84 -4.73 -4.57
CA ILE A 192 0.72 -5.56 -4.13
C ILE A 192 0.54 -6.78 -5.06
N ILE A 193 0.50 -6.57 -6.37
CA ILE A 193 0.38 -7.66 -7.33
C ILE A 193 1.60 -8.58 -7.22
N ALA A 194 2.80 -8.03 -7.13
CA ALA A 194 4.05 -8.81 -6.98
C ALA A 194 4.11 -9.61 -5.67
N SER A 195 3.39 -9.20 -4.63
CA SER A 195 3.30 -9.97 -3.38
C SER A 195 2.46 -11.24 -3.49
N GLY A 196 1.84 -11.51 -4.65
CA GLY A 196 1.03 -12.70 -4.88
C GLY A 196 -0.38 -12.59 -4.30
N VAL A 197 -0.99 -11.41 -4.34
CA VAL A 197 -2.38 -11.21 -3.91
C VAL A 197 -3.35 -12.01 -4.77
N ARG A 198 -4.30 -12.71 -4.14
CA ARG A 198 -5.34 -13.44 -4.85
C ARG A 198 -6.57 -12.57 -5.12
N TYR A 199 -7.01 -11.83 -4.13
CA TYR A 199 -8.16 -10.92 -4.22
C TYR A 199 -7.72 -9.49 -3.91
N LEU A 200 -7.54 -8.69 -4.96
CA LEU A 200 -7.24 -7.28 -4.82
C LEU A 200 -8.54 -6.48 -4.73
N ILE A 201 -8.74 -5.83 -3.60
CA ILE A 201 -9.94 -5.05 -3.31
C ILE A 201 -9.56 -3.57 -3.32
N ILE A 202 -10.17 -2.79 -4.21
CA ILE A 202 -9.89 -1.35 -4.33
C ILE A 202 -11.18 -0.56 -4.13
N ASP A 203 -11.29 0.13 -3.01
CA ASP A 203 -12.38 1.09 -2.79
C ASP A 203 -12.00 2.46 -3.35
N GLU A 204 -13.00 3.21 -3.81
CA GLU A 204 -12.83 4.54 -4.41
C GLU A 204 -11.88 4.54 -5.62
N LEU A 205 -12.05 3.59 -6.55
CA LEU A 205 -11.22 3.46 -7.76
C LEU A 205 -11.17 4.76 -8.58
N ASP A 206 -12.24 5.54 -8.56
CA ASP A 206 -12.37 6.85 -9.23
C ASP A 206 -11.52 7.97 -8.60
N LYS A 207 -10.85 7.70 -7.49
CA LYS A 207 -9.92 8.64 -6.81
C LYS A 207 -8.44 8.38 -7.15
N ILE A 208 -8.14 7.43 -8.00
CA ILE A 208 -6.79 7.27 -8.54
C ILE A 208 -6.59 8.35 -9.61
N ASP A 209 -5.77 9.36 -9.28
CA ASP A 209 -5.65 10.58 -10.09
C ASP A 209 -4.93 10.38 -11.42
N ASN A 210 -4.04 9.39 -11.53
CA ASN A 210 -3.22 9.19 -12.72
C ASN A 210 -3.61 7.90 -13.44
N ALA A 211 -4.15 8.02 -14.66
CA ALA A 211 -4.48 6.86 -15.51
C ALA A 211 -3.27 5.93 -15.74
N GLY A 212 -2.05 6.47 -15.75
CA GLY A 212 -0.81 5.69 -15.82
C GLY A 212 -0.61 4.76 -14.62
N ASP A 213 -1.19 5.07 -13.46
CA ASP A 213 -1.13 4.23 -12.27
C ASP A 213 -1.98 2.96 -12.41
N LEU A 214 -3.01 3.00 -13.23
CA LEU A 214 -3.90 1.88 -13.52
C LEU A 214 -3.36 0.91 -14.57
N SER A 215 -2.28 1.25 -15.28
CA SER A 215 -1.73 0.40 -16.36
C SER A 215 -1.27 -0.97 -15.87
N ALA A 216 -0.68 -1.05 -14.69
CA ALA A 216 -0.26 -2.31 -14.09
C ALA A 216 -1.45 -3.20 -13.73
N LEU A 217 -2.53 -2.58 -13.24
CA LEU A 217 -3.77 -3.28 -12.93
C LEU A 217 -4.42 -3.83 -14.21
N LEU A 218 -4.45 -3.02 -15.27
CA LEU A 218 -5.00 -3.41 -16.56
C LEU A 218 -4.25 -4.62 -17.15
N GLU A 219 -2.90 -4.60 -17.18
CA GLU A 219 -2.07 -5.70 -17.66
C GLU A 219 -2.34 -6.99 -16.88
N TRP A 220 -2.39 -6.90 -15.56
CA TRP A 220 -2.63 -8.06 -14.69
C TRP A 220 -4.05 -8.62 -14.83
N MET A 221 -5.07 -7.77 -14.92
CA MET A 221 -6.46 -8.20 -15.12
C MET A 221 -6.68 -8.90 -16.47
N GLU A 222 -5.93 -8.51 -17.50
CA GLU A 222 -6.08 -9.07 -18.85
C GLU A 222 -5.41 -10.43 -18.99
N SER A 223 -4.20 -10.58 -18.44
CA SER A 223 -3.33 -11.71 -18.74
C SER A 223 -2.92 -12.54 -17.51
N GLY A 224 -3.24 -12.09 -16.30
CA GLY A 224 -2.69 -12.66 -15.07
C GLY A 224 -1.19 -12.43 -14.94
N THR A 225 -0.60 -11.57 -15.79
CA THR A 225 0.83 -11.28 -15.78
C THR A 225 1.09 -9.80 -15.50
N LEU A 226 2.22 -9.51 -14.91
CA LEU A 226 2.70 -8.16 -14.74
C LEU A 226 4.21 -8.11 -14.97
N SER A 227 4.63 -7.28 -15.91
CA SER A 227 6.04 -7.06 -16.24
C SER A 227 6.56 -5.81 -15.54
N ILE A 228 7.51 -5.97 -14.62
CA ILE A 228 8.14 -4.85 -13.92
C ILE A 228 9.57 -4.69 -14.42
N LEU A 229 9.82 -3.58 -15.13
CA LEU A 229 11.14 -3.19 -15.57
C LEU A 229 11.68 -2.09 -14.65
N GLN A 230 12.67 -2.40 -13.86
CA GLN A 230 13.44 -1.45 -13.05
C GLN A 230 14.89 -1.41 -13.54
N ALA A 231 15.61 -0.30 -13.24
CA ALA A 231 16.95 0.02 -13.75
C ALA A 231 18.03 -1.03 -13.51
N ARG A 232 17.78 -2.31 -13.46
CA ARG A 232 18.67 -3.48 -13.41
C ARG A 232 17.91 -4.76 -12.99
N LYS A 233 16.58 -4.71 -12.89
CA LYS A 233 15.79 -5.84 -12.43
C LYS A 233 14.57 -6.01 -13.35
N TYR A 234 14.38 -7.22 -13.86
CA TYR A 234 13.18 -7.63 -14.56
C TYR A 234 12.44 -8.62 -13.65
N ILE A 235 11.22 -8.28 -13.29
CA ILE A 235 10.34 -9.16 -12.52
C ILE A 235 9.16 -9.48 -13.41
N LEU A 236 8.91 -10.75 -13.65
CA LEU A 236 7.70 -11.24 -14.29
C LEU A 236 6.83 -11.92 -13.24
N VAL A 237 5.70 -11.33 -12.97
CA VAL A 237 4.66 -11.92 -12.12
C VAL A 237 3.72 -12.70 -13.03
N GLN A 238 3.45 -13.96 -12.68
CA GLN A 238 2.54 -14.83 -13.44
C GLN A 238 1.62 -15.56 -12.46
N HIS A 239 0.56 -14.89 -12.07
CA HIS A 239 -0.52 -15.51 -11.32
C HIS A 239 -1.83 -14.77 -11.62
N PRO A 240 -2.93 -15.48 -11.85
CA PRO A 240 -4.24 -14.86 -11.97
C PRO A 240 -4.72 -14.36 -10.61
N GLY A 241 -5.50 -13.30 -10.61
CA GLY A 241 -6.12 -12.79 -9.38
C GLY A 241 -7.39 -11.99 -9.69
N TRP A 242 -8.27 -11.96 -8.73
CA TRP A 242 -9.56 -11.26 -8.85
C TRP A 242 -9.40 -9.80 -8.40
N VAL A 243 -10.01 -8.89 -9.11
CA VAL A 243 -10.10 -7.49 -8.73
C VAL A 243 -11.55 -7.17 -8.43
N PHE A 244 -11.80 -6.74 -7.21
CA PHE A 244 -13.10 -6.26 -6.75
C PHE A 244 -12.99 -4.79 -6.39
N SER A 245 -13.78 -3.95 -7.03
CA SER A 245 -13.64 -2.51 -6.86
C SER A 245 -14.98 -1.81 -6.64
N ALA A 246 -14.90 -0.60 -6.09
CA ALA A 246 -16.04 0.30 -6.00
C ALA A 246 -15.66 1.70 -6.46
N CYS A 247 -16.61 2.42 -7.05
CA CYS A 247 -16.48 3.83 -7.41
C CYS A 247 -17.82 4.55 -7.26
N ASN A 248 -17.74 5.87 -7.15
CA ASN A 248 -18.94 6.69 -7.17
C ASN A 248 -19.29 7.12 -8.60
N ARG A 249 -18.29 7.30 -9.45
CA ARG A 249 -18.43 7.72 -10.85
C ARG A 249 -17.41 7.01 -11.72
N THR A 250 -17.74 6.84 -13.00
CA THR A 250 -16.88 6.14 -13.97
C THR A 250 -16.12 7.07 -14.90
N ASP A 251 -16.45 8.34 -14.93
CA ASP A 251 -15.90 9.35 -15.84
C ASP A 251 -14.39 9.56 -15.73
N LYS A 252 -13.79 9.21 -14.59
CA LYS A 252 -12.35 9.28 -14.34
C LYS A 252 -11.61 7.97 -14.59
N ILE A 253 -12.31 6.88 -14.80
CA ILE A 253 -11.72 5.55 -14.98
C ILE A 253 -11.58 5.29 -16.48
N PRO A 254 -10.38 4.88 -16.97
CA PRO A 254 -10.19 4.55 -18.39
C PRO A 254 -11.18 3.49 -18.88
N GLU A 255 -11.71 3.68 -20.09
CA GLU A 255 -12.70 2.79 -20.66
C GLU A 255 -12.15 1.37 -20.85
N GLU A 256 -10.87 1.25 -21.19
CA GLU A 256 -10.17 -0.04 -21.29
C GLU A 256 -10.23 -0.81 -19.96
N LEU A 257 -10.05 -0.13 -18.83
CA LEU A 257 -10.15 -0.75 -17.51
C LEU A 257 -11.60 -1.10 -17.18
N LEU A 258 -12.55 -0.20 -17.48
CA LEU A 258 -13.98 -0.44 -17.28
C LEU A 258 -14.50 -1.65 -18.05
N SER A 259 -13.92 -1.94 -19.23
CA SER A 259 -14.29 -3.09 -20.06
C SER A 259 -13.89 -4.44 -19.46
N ARG A 260 -12.96 -4.47 -18.50
CA ARG A 260 -12.52 -5.70 -17.81
C ARG A 260 -13.43 -6.09 -16.64
N PHE A 261 -14.33 -5.18 -16.23
CA PHE A 261 -15.22 -5.42 -15.10
C PHE A 261 -16.63 -5.83 -15.52
N VAL A 262 -17.21 -6.74 -14.77
CA VAL A 262 -18.68 -6.86 -14.66
C VAL A 262 -19.14 -5.67 -13.84
N LYS A 263 -19.85 -4.73 -14.47
CA LYS A 263 -20.31 -3.46 -13.86
C LYS A 263 -21.67 -3.68 -13.20
N MET A 264 -21.74 -3.46 -11.89
CA MET A 264 -22.95 -3.58 -11.08
C MET A 264 -23.32 -2.20 -10.52
N TYR A 265 -24.44 -1.67 -11.01
CA TYR A 265 -24.97 -0.39 -10.53
C TYR A 265 -25.83 -0.63 -9.30
N ILE A 266 -25.39 -0.09 -8.15
CA ILE A 266 -26.15 -0.19 -6.89
C ILE A 266 -27.03 1.05 -6.75
N PRO A 267 -28.36 0.87 -6.71
CA PRO A 267 -29.28 1.97 -6.47
C PRO A 267 -29.13 2.51 -5.02
N GLU A 268 -29.65 3.71 -4.79
CA GLU A 268 -29.82 4.19 -3.43
C GLU A 268 -30.92 3.38 -2.74
N TYR A 269 -30.72 3.12 -1.45
CA TYR A 269 -31.76 2.47 -0.64
C TYR A 269 -33.02 3.31 -0.56
N THR A 270 -34.16 2.68 -0.66
CA THR A 270 -35.42 3.24 -0.18
C THR A 270 -35.38 3.40 1.33
N ASP A 271 -36.29 4.20 1.89
CA ASP A 271 -36.30 4.41 3.35
C ASP A 271 -36.57 3.11 4.11
N GLU A 272 -37.37 2.20 3.55
CA GLU A 272 -37.67 0.89 4.14
C GLU A 272 -36.45 -0.04 4.12
N GLU A 273 -35.75 -0.10 2.98
CA GLU A 273 -34.50 -0.87 2.84
C GLU A 273 -33.40 -0.31 3.77
N LEU A 274 -33.27 1.02 3.83
CA LEU A 274 -32.33 1.69 4.71
C LEU A 274 -32.60 1.37 6.18
N LYS A 275 -33.87 1.34 6.57
CA LYS A 275 -34.30 0.93 7.92
C LYS A 275 -33.85 -0.51 8.22
N GLY A 276 -34.03 -1.42 7.26
CA GLY A 276 -33.56 -2.80 7.36
C GLY A 276 -32.04 -2.91 7.50
N VAL A 277 -31.30 -2.17 6.67
CA VAL A 277 -29.83 -2.06 6.72
C VAL A 277 -29.34 -1.57 8.08
N ILE A 278 -29.91 -0.47 8.57
CA ILE A 278 -29.55 0.13 9.87
C ILE A 278 -29.79 -0.88 10.99
N LYS A 279 -30.97 -1.48 11.03
CA LYS A 279 -31.31 -2.47 12.07
C LYS A 279 -30.30 -3.63 12.08
N LYS A 280 -30.00 -4.18 10.92
CA LYS A 280 -29.06 -5.29 10.79
C LYS A 280 -27.64 -4.92 11.24
N ILE A 281 -27.13 -3.78 10.81
CA ILE A 281 -25.80 -3.29 11.23
C ILE A 281 -25.76 -3.10 12.75
N LEU A 282 -26.77 -2.48 13.34
CA LEU A 282 -26.81 -2.17 14.76
C LEU A 282 -26.91 -3.42 15.63
N THR A 283 -27.69 -4.41 15.22
CA THR A 283 -27.83 -5.67 15.97
C THR A 283 -26.61 -6.57 15.83
N GLU A 284 -26.12 -6.77 14.60
CA GLU A 284 -25.02 -7.72 14.34
C GLU A 284 -23.64 -7.18 14.72
N ARG A 285 -23.37 -5.90 14.40
CA ARG A 285 -22.03 -5.30 14.62
C ARG A 285 -21.94 -4.47 15.90
N GLU A 286 -22.92 -3.62 16.17
CA GLU A 286 -22.86 -2.70 17.32
C GLU A 286 -23.51 -3.33 18.57
N LYS A 287 -24.05 -4.55 18.47
CA LYS A 287 -24.65 -5.32 19.58
C LYS A 287 -25.78 -4.59 20.31
N LYS A 288 -26.51 -3.74 19.59
CA LYS A 288 -27.71 -3.08 20.09
C LYS A 288 -28.89 -4.03 20.08
N THR A 289 -29.86 -3.81 20.99
CA THR A 289 -31.14 -4.54 20.98
C THR A 289 -31.95 -4.18 19.73
N GLU A 290 -32.87 -5.04 19.31
CA GLU A 290 -33.75 -4.76 18.18
C GLU A 290 -34.58 -3.49 18.40
N GLU A 291 -35.02 -3.24 19.63
CA GLU A 291 -35.78 -2.05 20.01
C GLU A 291 -34.94 -0.78 19.88
N GLU A 292 -33.70 -0.77 20.37
CA GLU A 292 -32.76 0.37 20.19
C GLU A 292 -32.45 0.60 18.74
N ALA A 293 -32.22 -0.46 17.98
CA ALA A 293 -31.92 -0.38 16.55
C ALA A 293 -33.11 0.22 15.75
N GLU A 294 -34.33 -0.15 16.10
CA GLU A 294 -35.55 0.42 15.53
C GLU A 294 -35.67 1.93 15.80
N ILE A 295 -35.51 2.33 17.08
CA ILE A 295 -35.56 3.74 17.48
C ILE A 295 -34.49 4.56 16.74
N ILE A 296 -33.26 4.06 16.66
CA ILE A 296 -32.16 4.76 15.96
C ILE A 296 -32.47 4.88 14.47
N ALA A 297 -33.00 3.82 13.85
CA ALA A 297 -33.35 3.86 12.42
C ALA A 297 -34.44 4.90 12.13
N ASP A 298 -35.47 4.94 12.93
CA ASP A 298 -36.55 5.92 12.79
C ASP A 298 -36.07 7.37 13.00
N ILE A 299 -35.15 7.56 13.92
CA ILE A 299 -34.50 8.86 14.15
C ILE A 299 -33.65 9.27 12.96
N VAL A 300 -32.82 8.38 12.44
CA VAL A 300 -31.93 8.70 11.32
C VAL A 300 -32.70 9.05 10.06
N ILE A 301 -33.71 8.26 9.73
CA ILE A 301 -34.52 8.46 8.53
C ILE A 301 -35.51 9.61 8.72
N GLY A 302 -36.33 9.54 9.77
CA GLY A 302 -37.44 10.47 9.96
C GLY A 302 -37.03 11.82 10.56
N TYR A 303 -36.17 11.82 11.60
CA TYR A 303 -35.81 13.05 12.31
C TYR A 303 -34.59 13.75 11.70
N LEU A 304 -33.49 13.01 11.38
CA LEU A 304 -32.31 13.61 10.76
C LEU A 304 -32.47 13.78 9.25
N GLY A 305 -33.31 12.98 8.60
CA GLY A 305 -33.46 12.97 7.13
C GLY A 305 -32.22 12.43 6.44
N SER A 306 -31.38 11.67 7.15
CA SER A 306 -30.14 11.14 6.62
C SER A 306 -30.39 9.83 5.88
N LYS A 307 -29.69 9.64 4.74
CA LYS A 307 -29.65 8.37 4.00
C LYS A 307 -28.34 7.61 4.20
N ASP A 308 -27.51 8.04 5.15
CA ASP A 308 -26.24 7.39 5.46
C ASP A 308 -26.36 6.50 6.71
N PRO A 309 -26.22 5.15 6.58
CA PRO A 309 -26.25 4.24 7.73
C PRO A 309 -25.14 4.54 8.75
N ARG A 310 -24.08 5.25 8.37
CA ARG A 310 -23.00 5.66 9.28
C ARG A 310 -23.48 6.59 10.38
N ASP A 311 -24.53 7.36 10.14
CA ASP A 311 -25.10 8.24 11.17
C ASP A 311 -25.79 7.42 12.27
N ALA A 312 -26.40 6.29 11.92
CA ALA A 312 -26.93 5.35 12.90
C ALA A 312 -25.82 4.73 13.76
N ILE A 313 -24.70 4.36 13.15
CA ILE A 313 -23.53 3.83 13.88
C ILE A 313 -22.99 4.88 14.87
N LYS A 314 -22.88 6.16 14.44
CA LYS A 314 -22.43 7.24 15.31
C LYS A 314 -23.35 7.39 16.52
N ILE A 315 -24.68 7.41 16.31
CA ILE A 315 -25.66 7.49 17.39
C ILE A 315 -25.50 6.28 18.32
N ALA A 316 -25.44 5.07 17.77
CA ALA A 316 -25.31 3.83 18.57
C ALA A 316 -24.07 3.83 19.46
N ARG A 317 -22.92 4.29 18.95
CA ARG A 317 -21.66 4.33 19.70
C ARG A 317 -21.62 5.41 20.77
N LEU A 318 -22.29 6.52 20.55
CA LEU A 318 -22.36 7.64 21.50
C LEU A 318 -23.42 7.43 22.58
N SER A 319 -24.37 6.49 22.39
CA SER A 319 -25.51 6.25 23.29
C SER A 319 -25.26 5.00 24.14
N LYS A 320 -25.36 5.15 25.47
CA LYS A 320 -25.32 4.05 26.44
C LYS A 320 -26.71 3.68 26.94
N SER A 321 -27.67 4.57 26.81
CA SER A 321 -29.06 4.41 27.20
C SER A 321 -30.03 4.92 26.15
N LYS A 322 -31.33 4.61 26.26
CA LYS A 322 -32.35 5.14 25.34
C LYS A 322 -32.44 6.66 25.39
N ASP A 323 -32.27 7.30 26.54
CA ASP A 323 -32.34 8.76 26.72
C ASP A 323 -31.15 9.44 26.02
N ASP A 324 -30.00 8.75 25.95
CA ASP A 324 -28.81 9.25 25.22
C ASP A 324 -29.08 9.31 23.72
N ILE A 325 -29.84 8.35 23.17
CA ILE A 325 -30.15 8.27 21.73
C ILE A 325 -30.82 9.58 21.25
N GLU A 326 -31.86 10.01 21.95
CA GLU A 326 -32.58 11.24 21.62
C GLU A 326 -31.71 12.50 21.80
N THR A 327 -30.90 12.49 22.85
CA THR A 327 -29.97 13.61 23.13
C THR A 327 -28.91 13.74 22.04
N VAL A 328 -28.26 12.63 21.64
CA VAL A 328 -27.27 12.60 20.58
C VAL A 328 -27.88 13.03 19.25
N ALA A 329 -29.04 12.50 18.90
CA ALA A 329 -29.76 12.86 17.68
C ALA A 329 -30.09 14.35 17.60
N ARG A 330 -30.58 14.93 18.71
CA ARG A 330 -30.85 16.36 18.80
C ARG A 330 -29.62 17.21 18.62
N ILE A 331 -28.50 16.82 19.23
CA ILE A 331 -27.23 17.53 19.07
C ILE A 331 -26.73 17.42 17.61
N MET A 332 -26.77 16.23 17.03
CA MET A 332 -26.37 16.04 15.63
C MET A 332 -27.19 16.92 14.69
N LYS A 333 -28.52 16.95 14.83
CA LYS A 333 -29.38 17.79 14.00
C LYS A 333 -29.07 19.27 14.16
N LYS A 334 -28.92 19.74 15.40
CA LYS A 334 -28.63 21.16 15.69
C LYS A 334 -27.35 21.65 14.99
N TYR A 335 -26.34 20.81 14.91
CA TYR A 335 -25.04 21.21 14.36
C TYR A 335 -24.84 20.81 12.88
N SER A 336 -25.65 19.93 12.32
CA SER A 336 -25.67 19.66 10.88
C SER A 336 -26.28 20.83 10.09
N GLU A 337 -27.29 21.49 10.63
CA GLU A 337 -27.96 22.65 10.00
C GLU A 337 -27.15 23.95 10.14
N ALA A 338 -26.22 24.06 11.10
CA ALA A 338 -25.38 25.26 11.30
C ALA A 338 -24.26 25.42 10.24
N SER A 339 -24.08 24.45 9.34
CA SER A 339 -23.07 24.51 8.26
C SER A 339 -23.57 25.09 6.95
N VAL A 340 -24.81 25.65 6.90
CA VAL A 340 -25.45 26.15 5.69
C VAL A 340 -25.77 27.66 5.80
N MET A 341 -25.23 28.38 6.79
CA MET A 341 -25.29 29.84 6.85
C MET A 341 -23.93 30.49 6.57
#